data_e228a5a89611ea4b32ace04674ffc367
#
_entry.id   e228a5a89611ea4b32ace04674ffc367
#
_cell.length_a   1.000
_cell.length_b   1.000
_cell.length_c   1.000
_cell.angle_alpha   90.00
_cell.angle_beta   90.00
_cell.angle_gamma   90.00
#
_symmetry.space_group_name_H-M   'P 1'
#
loop_
_entity.id
_entity.type
_entity.pdbx_description
1 polymer ?
#
loop_
_entity_poly.entity_id
_entity_poly.type
_entity_poly.pdbx_seq_one_letter_code
_entity_poly.pdbx_strand_id
1 'polypeptide(L)'
;VGSEMCIRDRNISEGDMLILSGSVPKSLKATIYADIIESVPARVKVVLDTRGEPFKYALEKGVFLVKPNHVELEEFFNEKYNSLEEIINAGEKLRKLGSENVIISMGKDGSILITSNGYYIGNVPKGKLVSSVGAGDSMVAGTLYGLSKDMPIEKAYKYGIGAGSATAFKSGLANLEDIENLLDDINITGKK
;
A
#
# COMPACT_ATOMS: atom_id res chain seq x y z
N VAL A 1 24.11 -2.56 -13.88
CA VAL A 1 22.84 -1.80 -13.71
C VAL A 1 22.04 -1.83 -15.01
N GLY A 2 22.64 -1.66 -16.19
CA GLY A 2 21.92 -1.65 -17.47
C GLY A 2 21.37 -3.02 -17.91
N SER A 3 22.04 -4.12 -17.60
CA SER A 3 21.63 -5.47 -18.03
C SER A 3 20.44 -6.03 -17.20
N GLU A 4 20.35 -5.71 -15.91
CA GLU A 4 19.26 -6.16 -15.05
C GLU A 4 17.95 -5.40 -15.35
N MET A 5 18.01 -4.12 -15.70
CA MET A 5 16.88 -3.34 -16.14
C MET A 5 16.29 -3.90 -17.45
N CYS A 6 17.15 -4.24 -18.43
CA CYS A 6 16.71 -4.87 -19.69
C CYS A 6 16.03 -6.23 -19.53
N ILE A 7 16.36 -7.01 -18.48
CA ILE A 7 15.71 -8.30 -18.20
C ILE A 7 14.31 -8.10 -17.63
N ARG A 8 14.11 -7.08 -16.78
CA ARG A 8 12.80 -6.73 -16.23
C ARG A 8 11.84 -6.24 -17.31
N ASP A 9 12.28 -5.35 -18.19
CA ASP A 9 11.48 -4.78 -19.27
C ASP A 9 10.92 -5.83 -20.24
N ARG A 10 11.62 -6.97 -20.38
CA ARG A 10 11.21 -8.05 -21.29
C ARG A 10 10.18 -9.03 -20.70
N ASN A 11 9.99 -9.02 -19.37
CA ASN A 11 9.15 -9.99 -18.68
C ASN A 11 7.92 -9.36 -18.02
N ILE A 12 7.74 -8.03 -18.09
CA ILE A 12 6.58 -7.33 -17.55
C ILE A 12 5.60 -7.08 -18.68
N SER A 13 4.38 -7.57 -18.53
CA SER A 13 3.30 -7.50 -19.51
C SER A 13 2.12 -6.64 -19.01
N GLU A 14 1.27 -6.23 -19.92
CA GLU A 14 0.00 -5.60 -19.55
C GLU A 14 -0.83 -6.52 -18.64
N GLY A 15 -1.34 -5.96 -17.55
CA GLY A 15 -2.08 -6.71 -16.53
C GLY A 15 -1.23 -7.16 -15.34
N ASP A 16 0.10 -7.10 -15.44
CA ASP A 16 0.97 -7.37 -14.30
C ASP A 16 0.89 -6.25 -13.25
N MET A 17 1.28 -6.61 -12.03
CA MET A 17 1.45 -5.68 -10.93
C MET A 17 2.93 -5.60 -10.54
N LEU A 18 3.51 -4.40 -10.60
CA LEU A 18 4.88 -4.13 -10.17
C LEU A 18 4.88 -3.56 -8.77
N ILE A 19 5.59 -4.19 -7.85
CA ILE A 19 5.73 -3.70 -6.48
C ILE A 19 7.12 -3.08 -6.32
N LEU A 20 7.16 -1.80 -5.97
CA LEU A 20 8.36 -1.05 -5.62
C LEU A 20 8.31 -0.78 -4.12
N SER A 21 9.05 -1.55 -3.34
CA SER A 21 9.02 -1.53 -1.88
C SER A 21 10.42 -1.38 -1.28
N GLY A 22 10.47 -0.79 -0.09
CA GLY A 22 11.67 -0.62 0.70
C GLY A 22 12.40 0.72 0.49
N SER A 23 13.44 0.92 1.29
CA SER A 23 14.26 2.14 1.24
C SER A 23 15.30 2.06 0.12
N VAL A 24 15.47 3.16 -0.60
CA VAL A 24 16.52 3.29 -1.63
C VAL A 24 17.86 3.53 -0.94
N PRO A 25 18.89 2.70 -1.20
CA PRO A 25 20.25 2.93 -0.69
C PRO A 25 20.80 4.28 -1.15
N LYS A 26 21.58 4.96 -0.29
CA LYS A 26 22.20 6.26 -0.60
C LYS A 26 23.14 6.23 -1.82
N SER A 27 23.61 5.06 -2.22
CA SER A 27 24.45 4.85 -3.41
C SER A 27 23.67 4.90 -4.72
N LEU A 28 22.33 4.83 -4.67
CA LEU A 28 21.45 4.94 -5.84
C LEU A 28 20.81 6.33 -5.90
N LYS A 29 20.39 6.73 -7.11
CA LYS A 29 19.64 7.97 -7.29
C LYS A 29 18.27 7.87 -6.61
N ALA A 30 17.82 8.94 -5.99
CA ALA A 30 16.48 9.03 -5.44
C ALA A 30 15.37 8.83 -6.50
N THR A 31 15.70 9.06 -7.78
CA THR A 31 14.78 8.87 -8.92
C THR A 31 14.64 7.42 -9.38
N ILE A 32 15.37 6.46 -8.78
CA ILE A 32 15.42 5.07 -9.29
C ILE A 32 14.03 4.44 -9.47
N TYR A 33 13.11 4.67 -8.56
CA TYR A 33 11.74 4.16 -8.69
C TYR A 33 10.96 4.87 -9.79
N ALA A 34 11.13 6.18 -9.94
CA ALA A 34 10.57 6.95 -11.05
C ALA A 34 11.11 6.45 -12.40
N ASP A 35 12.43 6.22 -12.48
CA ASP A 35 13.09 5.70 -13.69
C ASP A 35 12.56 4.30 -14.06
N ILE A 36 12.30 3.45 -13.07
CA ILE A 36 11.70 2.13 -13.27
C ILE A 36 10.24 2.26 -13.78
N ILE A 37 9.44 3.15 -13.18
CA ILE A 37 8.04 3.37 -13.59
C ILE A 37 7.97 3.83 -15.05
N GLU A 38 8.85 4.72 -15.47
CA GLU A 38 8.92 5.17 -16.87
C GLU A 38 9.32 4.07 -17.86
N SER A 39 10.01 3.04 -17.40
CA SER A 39 10.48 1.94 -18.25
C SER A 39 9.48 0.80 -18.44
N VAL A 40 8.40 0.75 -17.64
CA VAL A 40 7.40 -0.32 -17.74
C VAL A 40 6.21 0.09 -18.61
N PRO A 41 5.47 -0.89 -19.21
CA PRO A 41 4.28 -0.58 -20.00
C PRO A 41 3.23 0.20 -19.20
N ALA A 42 2.57 1.17 -19.85
CA ALA A 42 1.63 2.10 -19.19
C ALA A 42 0.44 1.44 -18.46
N ARG A 43 0.11 0.19 -18.79
CA ARG A 43 -0.98 -0.56 -18.18
C ARG A 43 -0.55 -1.47 -17.03
N VAL A 44 0.72 -1.46 -16.66
CA VAL A 44 1.21 -2.15 -15.46
C VAL A 44 0.75 -1.38 -14.24
N LYS A 45 0.10 -2.07 -13.32
CA LYS A 45 -0.30 -1.47 -12.04
C LYS A 45 0.91 -1.37 -11.11
N VAL A 46 1.40 -0.16 -10.89
CA VAL A 46 2.52 0.07 -9.98
C VAL A 46 2.03 0.27 -8.56
N VAL A 47 2.58 -0.49 -7.63
CA VAL A 47 2.34 -0.36 -6.19
C VAL A 47 3.62 0.13 -5.52
N LEU A 48 3.51 1.23 -4.79
CA LEU A 48 4.65 1.91 -4.20
C LEU A 48 4.55 1.90 -2.67
N ASP A 49 5.52 1.27 -2.02
CA ASP A 49 5.64 1.22 -0.56
C ASP A 49 7.06 1.62 -0.13
N THR A 50 7.34 2.90 -0.18
CA THR A 50 8.62 3.53 0.18
C THR A 50 8.36 4.90 0.81
N ARG A 51 9.42 5.63 1.17
CA ARG A 51 9.33 6.93 1.84
C ARG A 51 10.39 7.93 1.35
N GLY A 52 10.22 9.19 1.73
CA GLY A 52 11.16 10.27 1.45
C GLY A 52 11.18 10.71 -0.02
N GLU A 53 12.34 11.15 -0.51
CA GLU A 53 12.47 11.64 -1.89
C GLU A 53 12.13 10.59 -2.96
N PRO A 54 12.53 9.30 -2.85
CA PRO A 54 12.14 8.28 -3.81
C PRO A 54 10.62 8.13 -3.95
N PHE A 55 9.87 8.26 -2.85
CA PHE A 55 8.42 8.26 -2.88
C PHE A 55 7.85 9.43 -3.68
N LYS A 56 8.38 10.66 -3.47
CA LYS A 56 7.93 11.87 -4.17
C LYS A 56 8.10 11.74 -5.67
N TYR A 57 9.32 11.38 -6.12
CA TYR A 57 9.63 11.24 -7.54
C TYR A 57 8.81 10.15 -8.23
N ALA A 58 8.60 9.02 -7.55
CA ALA A 58 7.81 7.92 -8.08
C ALA A 58 6.31 8.28 -8.15
N LEU A 59 5.78 8.97 -7.15
CA LEU A 59 4.37 9.39 -7.12
C LEU A 59 4.02 10.32 -8.28
N GLU A 60 4.92 11.23 -8.68
CA GLU A 60 4.75 12.14 -9.81
C GLU A 60 4.58 11.42 -11.16
N LYS A 61 5.02 10.15 -11.26
CA LYS A 61 4.87 9.33 -12.48
C LYS A 61 3.50 8.66 -12.61
N GLY A 62 2.70 8.72 -11.57
CA GLY A 62 1.42 8.05 -11.49
C GLY A 62 1.58 6.57 -11.07
N VAL A 63 0.90 6.19 -9.99
CA VAL A 63 0.94 4.82 -9.46
C VAL A 63 -0.47 4.34 -9.14
N PHE A 64 -0.68 3.03 -9.16
CA PHE A 64 -1.97 2.43 -8.88
C PHE A 64 -2.32 2.48 -7.38
N LEU A 65 -1.34 2.21 -6.50
CA LEU A 65 -1.54 2.13 -5.05
C LEU A 65 -0.31 2.60 -4.29
N VAL A 66 -0.53 3.39 -3.25
CA VAL A 66 0.47 3.70 -2.22
C VAL A 66 -0.05 3.30 -0.84
N LYS A 67 0.86 2.95 0.07
CA LYS A 67 0.48 2.58 1.45
C LYS A 67 1.37 3.29 2.49
N PRO A 68 1.23 4.57 2.75
CA PRO A 68 1.86 5.20 3.91
C PRO A 68 1.19 4.76 5.22
N ASN A 69 1.92 4.76 6.33
CA ASN A 69 1.30 4.86 7.63
C ASN A 69 0.98 6.34 7.96
N HIS A 70 0.22 6.59 9.04
CA HIS A 70 -0.19 7.96 9.40
C HIS A 70 1.01 8.87 9.71
N VAL A 71 2.11 8.33 10.27
CA VAL A 71 3.33 9.11 10.56
C VAL A 71 4.06 9.49 9.27
N GLU A 72 4.17 8.55 8.33
CA GLU A 72 4.76 8.81 7.01
C GLU A 72 3.96 9.84 6.21
N LEU A 73 2.62 9.82 6.36
CA LEU A 73 1.73 10.82 5.76
C LEU A 73 1.97 12.22 6.35
N GLU A 74 2.11 12.31 7.69
CA GLU A 74 2.45 13.54 8.40
C GLU A 74 3.84 14.07 7.97
N GLU A 75 4.83 13.19 7.87
CA GLU A 75 6.18 13.54 7.41
C GLU A 75 6.16 14.04 5.95
N PHE A 76 5.37 13.41 5.09
CA PHE A 76 5.29 13.77 3.68
C PHE A 76 4.74 15.19 3.47
N PHE A 77 3.69 15.56 4.22
CA PHE A 77 3.09 16.90 4.14
C PHE A 77 3.70 17.90 5.12
N ASN A 78 4.58 17.46 6.03
CA ASN A 78 5.10 18.27 7.15
C ASN A 78 3.96 18.88 7.98
N GLU A 79 2.89 18.11 8.22
CA GLU A 79 1.68 18.50 8.98
C GLU A 79 1.41 17.45 10.06
N LYS A 80 0.64 17.81 11.10
CA LYS A 80 0.14 16.88 12.11
C LYS A 80 -1.37 16.73 11.96
N TYR A 81 -1.87 15.52 12.16
CA TYR A 81 -3.28 15.20 12.04
C TYR A 81 -3.81 14.66 13.35
N ASN A 82 -4.86 15.32 13.88
CA ASN A 82 -5.44 15.04 15.19
C ASN A 82 -6.83 14.38 15.07
N SER A 83 -7.35 14.27 13.87
CA SER A 83 -8.66 13.69 13.61
C SER A 83 -8.63 12.76 12.39
N LEU A 84 -9.56 11.82 12.37
CA LEU A 84 -9.77 10.92 11.23
C LEU A 84 -10.08 11.68 9.95
N GLU A 85 -10.84 12.78 10.06
CA GLU A 85 -11.19 13.63 8.93
C GLU A 85 -9.96 14.30 8.31
N GLU A 86 -9.03 14.79 9.13
CA GLU A 86 -7.77 15.37 8.66
C GLU A 86 -6.91 14.33 7.94
N ILE A 87 -6.84 13.09 8.45
CA ILE A 87 -6.12 11.98 7.81
C ILE A 87 -6.77 11.63 6.46
N ILE A 88 -8.09 11.56 6.37
CA ILE A 88 -8.81 11.31 5.12
C ILE A 88 -8.51 12.41 4.10
N ASN A 89 -8.59 13.68 4.52
CA ASN A 89 -8.32 14.81 3.64
C ASN A 89 -6.85 14.82 3.15
N ALA A 90 -5.90 14.48 4.01
CA ALA A 90 -4.49 14.35 3.63
C ALA A 90 -4.28 13.18 2.65
N GLY A 91 -4.92 12.05 2.88
CA GLY A 91 -4.88 10.92 1.94
C GLY A 91 -5.50 11.23 0.58
N GLU A 92 -6.58 12.01 0.54
CA GLU A 92 -7.18 12.48 -0.71
C GLU A 92 -6.26 13.48 -1.44
N LYS A 93 -5.56 14.36 -0.71
CA LYS A 93 -4.50 15.21 -1.29
C LYS A 93 -3.40 14.33 -1.89
N LEU A 94 -2.93 13.31 -1.15
CA LEU A 94 -1.90 12.39 -1.62
C LEU A 94 -2.34 11.63 -2.88
N ARG A 95 -3.61 11.16 -2.92
CA ARG A 95 -4.18 10.51 -4.09
C ARG A 95 -4.11 11.41 -5.32
N LYS A 96 -4.51 12.68 -5.19
CA LYS A 96 -4.48 13.67 -6.28
C LYS A 96 -3.08 14.02 -6.76
N LEU A 97 -2.05 13.78 -5.96
CA LEU A 97 -0.65 14.02 -6.36
C LEU A 97 -0.09 12.94 -7.30
N GLY A 98 -0.79 11.80 -7.49
CA GLY A 98 -0.36 10.82 -8.47
C GLY A 98 -0.66 9.36 -8.11
N SER A 99 -1.57 9.07 -7.18
CA SER A 99 -1.99 7.69 -6.93
C SER A 99 -3.47 7.49 -7.27
N GLU A 100 -3.83 6.35 -7.83
CA GLU A 100 -5.25 6.01 -8.02
C GLU A 100 -5.91 5.65 -6.69
N ASN A 101 -5.19 4.94 -5.83
CA ASN A 101 -5.66 4.47 -4.52
C ASN A 101 -4.61 4.73 -3.45
N VAL A 102 -5.06 5.02 -2.23
CA VAL A 102 -4.19 5.21 -1.07
C VAL A 102 -4.71 4.35 0.08
N ILE A 103 -3.85 3.54 0.68
CA ILE A 103 -4.13 2.88 1.96
C ILE A 103 -3.31 3.61 3.03
N ILE A 104 -3.97 4.08 4.09
CA ILE A 104 -3.29 4.69 5.24
C ILE A 104 -3.43 3.73 6.42
N SER A 105 -2.31 3.19 6.90
CA SER A 105 -2.32 2.32 8.07
C SER A 105 -2.13 3.14 9.37
N MET A 106 -2.92 2.83 10.39
CA MET A 106 -2.94 3.54 11.68
C MET A 106 -2.67 2.58 12.86
N GLY A 107 -2.03 1.45 12.59
CA GLY A 107 -1.73 0.43 13.60
C GLY A 107 -3.01 -0.11 14.25
N LYS A 108 -3.10 -0.01 15.58
CA LYS A 108 -4.28 -0.49 16.35
C LYS A 108 -5.58 0.24 16.01
N ASP A 109 -5.51 1.43 15.44
CA ASP A 109 -6.67 2.25 15.11
C ASP A 109 -7.25 1.91 13.73
N GLY A 110 -6.72 0.86 13.09
CA GLY A 110 -7.21 0.37 11.81
C GLY A 110 -6.49 0.95 10.61
N SER A 111 -7.23 1.12 9.53
CA SER A 111 -6.70 1.69 8.29
C SER A 111 -7.81 2.33 7.46
N ILE A 112 -7.40 3.13 6.49
CA ILE A 112 -8.30 3.81 5.56
C ILE A 112 -7.85 3.50 4.14
N LEU A 113 -8.78 3.07 3.29
CA LEU A 113 -8.59 3.02 1.84
C LEU A 113 -9.28 4.25 1.23
N ILE A 114 -8.59 4.99 0.40
CA ILE A 114 -9.10 6.14 -0.35
C ILE A 114 -9.01 5.84 -1.83
N THR A 115 -10.11 6.04 -2.55
CA THR A 115 -10.26 5.78 -3.98
C THR A 115 -10.91 6.98 -4.67
N SER A 116 -11.04 6.94 -5.98
CA SER A 116 -11.84 7.94 -6.72
C SER A 116 -13.34 7.94 -6.37
N ASN A 117 -13.83 6.83 -5.78
CA ASN A 117 -15.25 6.65 -5.45
C ASN A 117 -15.57 6.98 -3.98
N GLY A 118 -14.59 7.46 -3.21
CA GLY A 118 -14.73 7.77 -1.79
C GLY A 118 -13.72 7.05 -0.92
N TYR A 119 -14.02 6.92 0.37
CA TYR A 119 -13.13 6.28 1.32
C TYR A 119 -13.82 5.15 2.08
N TYR A 120 -13.00 4.22 2.58
CA TYR A 120 -13.41 3.04 3.32
C TYR A 120 -12.53 2.90 4.55
N ILE A 121 -13.16 2.77 5.72
CA ILE A 121 -12.49 2.59 7.01
C ILE A 121 -12.60 1.12 7.41
N GLY A 122 -11.45 0.50 7.66
CA GLY A 122 -11.38 -0.87 8.14
C GLY A 122 -10.86 -0.95 9.58
N ASN A 123 -11.54 -1.73 10.42
CA ASN A 123 -11.07 -2.01 11.78
C ASN A 123 -9.94 -3.03 11.79
N VAL A 124 -9.22 -3.10 12.90
CA VAL A 124 -8.33 -4.25 13.21
C VAL A 124 -9.18 -5.35 13.83
N PRO A 125 -9.09 -6.62 13.36
CA PRO A 125 -9.73 -7.74 14.01
C PRO A 125 -9.13 -7.99 15.39
N LYS A 126 -9.85 -8.73 16.25
CA LYS A 126 -9.37 -9.06 17.59
C LYS A 126 -8.16 -9.99 17.52
N GLY A 127 -7.11 -9.67 18.27
CA GLY A 127 -5.90 -10.49 18.35
C GLY A 127 -4.88 -9.90 19.33
N LYS A 128 -3.89 -10.70 19.66
CA LYS A 128 -2.78 -10.27 20.52
C LYS A 128 -1.59 -9.87 19.66
N LEU A 129 -1.18 -8.61 19.75
CA LEU A 129 0.02 -8.13 19.07
C LEU A 129 1.27 -8.90 19.56
N VAL A 130 1.98 -9.50 18.61
CA VAL A 130 3.28 -10.18 18.83
C VAL A 130 4.40 -9.34 18.22
N SER A 131 4.25 -8.89 16.97
CA SER A 131 5.23 -8.05 16.28
C SER A 131 4.55 -7.23 15.18
N SER A 132 4.90 -5.96 15.04
CA SER A 132 4.43 -5.13 13.92
C SER A 132 5.33 -5.22 12.68
N VAL A 133 6.46 -5.93 12.77
CA VAL A 133 7.42 -6.06 11.66
C VAL A 133 6.79 -6.87 10.52
N GLY A 134 6.82 -6.32 9.31
CA GLY A 134 6.26 -6.95 8.12
C GLY A 134 4.74 -6.84 7.99
N ALA A 135 4.01 -6.30 8.99
CA ALA A 135 2.55 -6.14 8.91
C ALA A 135 2.13 -5.21 7.76
N GLY A 136 2.89 -4.13 7.52
CA GLY A 136 2.66 -3.22 6.40
C GLY A 136 2.86 -3.89 5.05
N ASP A 137 3.97 -4.60 4.87
CA ASP A 137 4.26 -5.36 3.64
C ASP A 137 3.21 -6.44 3.40
N SER A 138 2.79 -7.14 4.48
CA SER A 138 1.72 -8.14 4.41
C SER A 138 0.37 -7.51 4.02
N MET A 139 0.08 -6.29 4.48
CA MET A 139 -1.13 -5.57 4.07
C MET A 139 -1.13 -5.28 2.57
N VAL A 140 0.00 -4.85 2.01
CA VAL A 140 0.15 -4.70 0.55
C VAL A 140 -0.05 -6.05 -0.13
N ALA A 141 0.66 -7.09 0.30
CA ALA A 141 0.59 -8.42 -0.30
C ALA A 141 -0.84 -9.00 -0.29
N GLY A 142 -1.55 -8.90 0.84
CA GLY A 142 -2.94 -9.35 0.96
C GLY A 142 -3.90 -8.58 0.05
N THR A 143 -3.71 -7.26 -0.07
CA THR A 143 -4.49 -6.44 -1.00
C THR A 143 -4.25 -6.88 -2.45
N LEU A 144 -2.99 -7.09 -2.82
CA LEU A 144 -2.64 -7.53 -4.19
C LEU A 144 -3.11 -8.96 -4.47
N TYR A 145 -3.10 -9.84 -3.47
CA TYR A 145 -3.70 -11.17 -3.59
C TYR A 145 -5.19 -11.06 -3.96
N GLY A 146 -5.97 -10.23 -3.24
CA GLY A 146 -7.37 -10.00 -3.57
C GLY A 146 -7.57 -9.46 -4.99
N LEU A 147 -6.75 -8.49 -5.40
CA LEU A 147 -6.79 -7.93 -6.76
C LEU A 147 -6.42 -8.97 -7.83
N SER A 148 -5.48 -9.88 -7.55
CA SER A 148 -5.12 -10.97 -8.48
C SER A 148 -6.23 -12.02 -8.64
N LYS A 149 -7.25 -11.97 -7.80
CA LYS A 149 -8.48 -12.78 -7.87
C LYS A 149 -9.66 -11.99 -8.44
N ASP A 150 -9.38 -10.89 -9.15
CA ASP A 150 -10.38 -10.00 -9.75
C ASP A 150 -11.40 -9.42 -8.75
N MET A 151 -11.02 -9.34 -7.47
CA MET A 151 -11.87 -8.72 -6.46
C MET A 151 -11.90 -7.20 -6.63
N PRO A 152 -13.05 -6.54 -6.39
CA PRO A 152 -13.10 -5.09 -6.23
C PRO A 152 -12.13 -4.63 -5.14
N ILE A 153 -11.55 -3.42 -5.29
CA ILE A 153 -10.50 -2.92 -4.41
C ILE A 153 -10.92 -2.93 -2.92
N GLU A 154 -12.19 -2.69 -2.63
CA GLU A 154 -12.71 -2.69 -1.26
C GLU A 154 -12.67 -4.10 -0.64
N LYS A 155 -12.94 -5.13 -1.44
CA LYS A 155 -12.84 -6.53 -1.00
C LYS A 155 -11.38 -6.96 -0.89
N ALA A 156 -10.54 -6.57 -1.86
CA ALA A 156 -9.11 -6.81 -1.83
C ALA A 156 -8.44 -6.16 -0.61
N TYR A 157 -8.86 -4.95 -0.26
CA TYR A 157 -8.43 -4.24 0.94
C TYR A 157 -8.75 -5.00 2.24
N LYS A 158 -9.87 -5.72 2.30
CA LYS A 158 -10.21 -6.58 3.45
C LYS A 158 -9.16 -7.68 3.65
N TYR A 159 -8.70 -8.31 2.56
CA TYR A 159 -7.58 -9.26 2.61
C TYR A 159 -6.27 -8.59 3.05
N GLY A 160 -6.05 -7.35 2.66
CA GLY A 160 -4.91 -6.55 3.13
C GLY A 160 -4.93 -6.36 4.65
N ILE A 161 -6.07 -5.96 5.22
CA ILE A 161 -6.23 -5.82 6.67
C ILE A 161 -5.99 -7.16 7.36
N GLY A 162 -6.59 -8.24 6.83
CA GLY A 162 -6.40 -9.60 7.35
C GLY A 162 -4.93 -10.02 7.36
N ALA A 163 -4.21 -9.80 6.26
CA ALA A 163 -2.80 -10.15 6.13
C ALA A 163 -1.89 -9.37 7.10
N GLY A 164 -2.09 -8.06 7.18
CA GLY A 164 -1.37 -7.21 8.11
C GLY A 164 -1.62 -7.59 9.56
N SER A 165 -2.88 -7.84 9.92
CA SER A 165 -3.28 -8.23 11.28
C SER A 165 -2.78 -9.63 11.64
N ALA A 166 -2.95 -10.62 10.76
CA ALA A 166 -2.49 -11.98 10.99
C ALA A 166 -0.96 -12.04 11.17
N THR A 167 -0.20 -11.27 10.38
CA THR A 167 1.24 -11.13 10.56
C THR A 167 1.59 -10.45 11.89
N ALA A 168 0.82 -9.44 12.30
CA ALA A 168 1.05 -8.77 13.59
C ALA A 168 0.75 -9.67 14.81
N PHE A 169 -0.08 -10.69 14.67
CA PHE A 169 -0.54 -11.58 15.76
C PHE A 169 0.31 -12.84 15.92
N LYS A 170 1.30 -13.07 15.09
CA LYS A 170 2.16 -14.27 15.17
C LYS A 170 3.65 -13.93 15.02
N SER A 171 4.49 -14.92 15.28
CA SER A 171 5.91 -14.86 14.95
C SER A 171 6.08 -15.23 13.47
N GLY A 172 6.63 -14.30 12.68
CA GLY A 172 6.82 -14.46 11.23
C GLY A 172 5.61 -14.01 10.40
N LEU A 173 5.66 -14.27 9.10
CA LEU A 173 4.61 -13.84 8.17
C LEU A 173 3.39 -14.78 8.23
N ALA A 174 2.21 -14.21 8.01
CA ALA A 174 0.96 -14.96 7.92
C ALA A 174 0.86 -15.76 6.62
N ASN A 175 0.18 -16.89 6.68
CA ASN A 175 -0.25 -17.65 5.51
C ASN A 175 -1.73 -17.33 5.19
N LEU A 176 -2.26 -17.92 4.10
CA LEU A 176 -3.63 -17.64 3.66
C LEU A 176 -4.69 -18.06 4.68
N GLU A 177 -4.52 -19.20 5.34
CA GLU A 177 -5.43 -19.68 6.38
C GLU A 177 -5.49 -18.72 7.58
N ASP A 178 -4.34 -18.21 8.03
CA ASP A 178 -4.27 -17.19 9.09
C ASP A 178 -5.09 -15.94 8.71
N ILE A 179 -5.06 -15.55 7.43
CA ILE A 179 -5.78 -14.38 6.90
C ILE A 179 -7.28 -14.67 6.87
N GLU A 180 -7.69 -15.81 6.28
CA GLU A 180 -9.08 -16.18 6.10
C GLU A 180 -9.82 -16.31 7.43
N ASN A 181 -9.15 -16.82 8.47
CA ASN A 181 -9.69 -16.92 9.82
C ASN A 181 -10.01 -15.56 10.48
N LEU A 182 -9.47 -14.45 9.98
CA LEU A 182 -9.73 -13.12 10.49
C LEU A 182 -10.77 -12.32 9.67
N LEU A 183 -11.11 -12.79 8.46
CA LEU A 183 -11.95 -11.99 7.56
C LEU A 183 -13.32 -11.66 8.16
N ASP A 184 -13.95 -12.55 8.88
CA ASP A 184 -15.29 -12.33 9.45
C ASP A 184 -15.30 -11.24 10.54
N ASP A 185 -14.18 -11.02 11.22
CA ASP A 185 -14.01 -9.98 12.24
C ASP A 185 -13.64 -8.60 11.64
N ILE A 186 -13.36 -8.54 10.33
CA ILE A 186 -13.01 -7.30 9.64
C ILE A 186 -14.27 -6.67 9.05
N ASN A 187 -14.60 -5.50 9.55
CA ASN A 187 -15.68 -4.66 9.07
C ASN A 187 -15.13 -3.48 8.31
N ILE A 188 -15.68 -3.24 7.13
CA ILE A 188 -15.33 -2.08 6.30
C ILE A 188 -16.58 -1.21 6.18
N THR A 189 -16.46 0.05 6.60
CA THR A 189 -17.48 1.08 6.43
C THR A 189 -17.00 2.10 5.42
N GLY A 190 -17.83 2.43 4.43
CA GLY A 190 -17.48 3.35 3.36
C GLY A 190 -18.37 4.56 3.32
N LYS A 191 -17.84 5.66 2.78
CA LYS A 191 -18.60 6.85 2.39
C LYS A 191 -18.21 7.20 0.95
N LYS A 192 -19.21 7.22 0.11
CA LYS A 192 -19.11 7.66 -1.30
C LYS A 192 -19.25 9.15 -1.42
#